data_b7298c05ffb65cf3fc994a632ee222a1
#
_entry.id   b7298c05ffb65cf3fc994a632ee222a1
#
_cell.length_a   1.000
_cell.length_b   1.000
_cell.length_c   1.000
_cell.angle_alpha   90.00
_cell.angle_beta   90.00
_cell.angle_gamma   90.00
#
_symmetry.space_group_name_H-M   'P 1'
#
loop_
_entity.id
_entity.type
_entity.pdbx_description
1 polymer ?
#
loop_
_entity_poly.entity_id
_entity_poly.type
_entity_poly.pdbx_seq_one_letter_code
_entity_poly.pdbx_strand_id
1 'polypeptide(L)'
;MMTTPIIDFIEKYKKSGAVRLHMPGHKGVGALGFESADITEIDGADSLYEAHGIIRESEENASALFGCPTFYSTEGSSLAIRAMLYLAVLAAREEDPARPPLVFAARNCHKTFVSAAALLDIDVRWLYPEAGGNYLSCTVTPQALDAALAAAERKPAAVYITSPDYLGNIADVAGLAAVCHRRGTLLLVDNAHGAYLRFLPVSRHPVDLGADACCDSAHKTLPVLTGGAYLHISRNAPAVFCAGARRALALFGSTSPSYLILQSLDAANRELAGGFPARLGDMAERTASLGKSLAAHGFTLTGDEPMKLTIAARPWGYTGEGLARALYDAGIVPEFYDPDYLVMMVSPSNSAADISRLGEALMSIPRRRAEDIILPLPGRPRAAMRIRDAVMSPAERIPVEKAVGRVLADTSVGCPPAVPIAVSGEIIDENAVRCFEYYGIGSCIVTKEIDG
;
A
#
# COMPACT_ATOMS: atom_id res chain seq x y z
N MET A 1 -5.75 -27.03 15.13
CA MET A 1 -5.55 -26.54 13.74
C MET A 1 -6.54 -25.38 13.59
N MET A 2 -6.13 -24.25 13.01
CA MET A 2 -7.03 -23.11 12.82
C MET A 2 -8.17 -23.47 11.87
N THR A 3 -9.40 -23.09 12.20
CA THR A 3 -10.59 -23.33 11.37
C THR A 3 -10.57 -22.47 10.10
N THR A 4 -11.29 -22.91 9.09
CA THR A 4 -11.50 -22.16 7.84
C THR A 4 -13.00 -22.06 7.54
N PRO A 5 -13.75 -21.28 8.36
CA PRO A 5 -15.21 -21.30 8.39
C PRO A 5 -15.85 -20.95 7.05
N ILE A 6 -15.24 -20.02 6.29
CA ILE A 6 -15.76 -19.61 4.97
C ILE A 6 -15.57 -20.75 3.96
N ILE A 7 -14.39 -21.35 3.91
CA ILE A 7 -14.11 -22.50 3.02
C ILE A 7 -14.99 -23.68 3.38
N ASP A 8 -15.08 -24.01 4.66
CA ASP A 8 -15.85 -25.17 5.14
C ASP A 8 -17.34 -25.02 4.79
N PHE A 9 -17.90 -23.82 4.92
CA PHE A 9 -19.26 -23.50 4.48
C PHE A 9 -19.44 -23.72 2.98
N ILE A 10 -18.54 -23.16 2.17
CA ILE A 10 -18.64 -23.22 0.69
C ILE A 10 -18.49 -24.66 0.19
N GLU A 11 -17.57 -25.45 0.77
CA GLU A 11 -17.42 -26.85 0.42
C GLU A 11 -18.68 -27.69 0.78
N LYS A 12 -19.31 -27.39 1.93
CA LYS A 12 -20.59 -27.98 2.30
C LYS A 12 -21.70 -27.57 1.33
N TYR A 13 -21.75 -26.29 0.99
CA TYR A 13 -22.74 -25.77 0.04
C TYR A 13 -22.59 -26.40 -1.36
N LYS A 14 -21.38 -26.50 -1.90
CA LYS A 14 -21.10 -27.19 -3.17
C LYS A 14 -21.61 -28.64 -3.19
N LYS A 15 -21.43 -29.35 -2.07
CA LYS A 15 -21.86 -30.75 -1.92
C LYS A 15 -23.37 -30.93 -1.69
N SER A 16 -24.11 -29.88 -1.35
CA SER A 16 -25.53 -29.97 -1.03
C SER A 16 -26.43 -30.30 -2.21
N GLY A 17 -25.94 -30.05 -3.46
CA GLY A 17 -26.74 -30.19 -4.68
C GLY A 17 -27.90 -29.19 -4.80
N ALA A 18 -27.86 -28.10 -4.01
CA ALA A 18 -28.90 -27.08 -4.00
C ALA A 18 -29.04 -26.39 -5.37
N VAL A 19 -30.29 -26.19 -5.81
CA VAL A 19 -30.56 -25.39 -7.00
C VAL A 19 -30.30 -23.91 -6.73
N ARG A 20 -29.43 -23.29 -7.51
CA ARG A 20 -28.98 -21.91 -7.30
C ARG A 20 -29.92 -20.93 -7.99
N LEU A 21 -30.90 -20.39 -7.28
CA LEU A 21 -31.78 -19.32 -7.76
C LEU A 21 -31.36 -17.92 -7.25
N HIS A 22 -30.21 -17.83 -6.62
CA HIS A 22 -29.58 -16.60 -6.14
C HIS A 22 -28.44 -16.15 -7.08
N MET A 23 -27.91 -14.93 -6.89
CA MET A 23 -26.68 -14.46 -7.56
C MET A 23 -25.47 -15.29 -7.09
N PRO A 24 -24.38 -15.38 -7.85
CA PRO A 24 -24.13 -14.74 -9.15
C PRO A 24 -24.88 -15.39 -10.33
N GLY A 25 -24.95 -14.66 -11.47
CA GLY A 25 -25.69 -15.08 -12.67
C GLY A 25 -25.23 -16.40 -13.32
N HIS A 26 -23.98 -16.81 -13.15
CA HIS A 26 -23.43 -18.06 -13.66
C HIS A 26 -23.96 -19.32 -12.94
N LYS A 27 -24.63 -19.18 -11.80
CA LYS A 27 -25.26 -20.27 -11.04
C LYS A 27 -24.33 -21.43 -10.67
N GLY A 28 -23.02 -21.15 -10.55
CA GLY A 28 -21.99 -22.13 -10.22
C GLY A 28 -21.48 -22.93 -11.41
N VAL A 29 -21.83 -22.53 -12.63
CA VAL A 29 -21.40 -23.15 -13.89
C VAL A 29 -20.72 -22.12 -14.76
N GLY A 30 -19.55 -22.45 -15.31
CA GLY A 30 -18.81 -21.55 -16.18
C GLY A 30 -17.50 -22.14 -16.67
N ALA A 31 -16.73 -21.34 -17.41
CA ALA A 31 -15.51 -21.79 -18.09
C ALA A 31 -14.23 -21.63 -17.24
N LEU A 32 -14.28 -20.94 -16.13
CA LEU A 32 -13.09 -20.63 -15.32
C LEU A 32 -12.74 -21.73 -14.32
N GLY A 33 -13.71 -22.62 -13.97
CA GLY A 33 -13.50 -23.78 -13.12
C GLY A 33 -13.67 -23.53 -11.62
N PHE A 34 -13.86 -22.27 -11.20
CA PHE A 34 -14.07 -21.91 -9.79
C PHE A 34 -15.47 -21.31 -9.50
N GLU A 35 -16.34 -21.20 -10.49
CA GLU A 35 -17.69 -20.61 -10.38
C GLU A 35 -18.54 -21.33 -9.34
N SER A 36 -18.31 -22.63 -9.12
CA SER A 36 -19.02 -23.39 -8.08
C SER A 36 -18.70 -22.89 -6.66
N ALA A 37 -17.56 -22.25 -6.46
CA ALA A 37 -17.12 -21.68 -5.19
C ALA A 37 -17.46 -20.18 -5.07
N ASP A 38 -17.89 -19.54 -6.16
CA ASP A 38 -18.31 -18.15 -6.14
C ASP A 38 -19.79 -18.08 -5.77
N ILE A 39 -20.05 -17.44 -4.62
CA ILE A 39 -21.40 -17.28 -4.03
C ILE A 39 -21.64 -15.82 -3.66
N THR A 40 -22.81 -15.54 -3.15
CA THR A 40 -23.20 -14.27 -2.55
C THR A 40 -23.64 -14.49 -1.10
N GLU A 41 -24.19 -13.48 -0.47
CA GLU A 41 -24.74 -13.45 0.89
C GLU A 41 -26.03 -14.28 0.99
N ILE A 42 -25.90 -15.61 0.82
CA ILE A 42 -26.99 -16.57 1.04
C ILE A 42 -27.07 -16.93 2.53
N ASP A 43 -28.16 -17.59 2.92
CA ASP A 43 -28.36 -18.02 4.29
C ASP A 43 -27.16 -18.85 4.81
N GLY A 44 -26.60 -18.41 5.92
CA GLY A 44 -25.39 -18.97 6.54
C GLY A 44 -24.07 -18.54 5.94
N ALA A 45 -24.04 -17.79 4.80
CA ALA A 45 -22.80 -17.30 4.20
C ALA A 45 -22.25 -16.03 4.86
N ASP A 46 -23.05 -15.35 5.72
CA ASP A 46 -22.69 -14.09 6.36
C ASP A 46 -22.67 -12.89 5.38
N SER A 47 -22.48 -11.68 5.88
CA SER A 47 -22.29 -10.44 5.10
C SER A 47 -21.05 -9.70 5.59
N LEU A 48 -20.14 -9.28 4.69
CA LEU A 48 -18.83 -8.75 5.06
C LEU A 48 -18.93 -7.55 6.03
N TYR A 49 -19.82 -6.61 5.76
CA TYR A 49 -19.92 -5.39 6.56
C TYR A 49 -20.86 -5.50 7.75
N GLU A 50 -21.63 -6.58 7.84
CA GLU A 50 -22.53 -6.91 8.95
C GLU A 50 -22.19 -8.27 9.57
N ALA A 51 -20.92 -8.67 9.47
CA ALA A 51 -20.47 -10.02 9.80
C ALA A 51 -20.78 -10.40 11.27
N HIS A 52 -21.47 -11.54 11.42
CA HIS A 52 -21.84 -12.14 12.70
C HIS A 52 -21.72 -13.69 12.69
N GLY A 53 -21.39 -14.27 11.52
CA GLY A 53 -21.24 -15.70 11.27
C GLY A 53 -19.81 -16.07 10.84
N ILE A 54 -19.71 -16.79 9.70
CA ILE A 54 -18.45 -17.39 9.23
C ILE A 54 -17.38 -16.34 8.85
N ILE A 55 -17.78 -15.19 8.34
CA ILE A 55 -16.82 -14.11 8.03
C ILE A 55 -16.28 -13.54 9.33
N ARG A 56 -17.16 -13.31 10.32
CA ARG A 56 -16.74 -12.84 11.65
C ARG A 56 -15.75 -13.79 12.30
N GLU A 57 -16.04 -15.11 12.29
CA GLU A 57 -15.13 -16.13 12.84
C GLU A 57 -13.77 -16.12 12.13
N SER A 58 -13.76 -15.99 10.79
CA SER A 58 -12.53 -15.89 10.02
C SER A 58 -11.71 -14.64 10.34
N GLU A 59 -12.36 -13.49 10.53
CA GLU A 59 -11.70 -12.26 10.97
C GLU A 59 -11.18 -12.34 12.42
N GLU A 60 -11.85 -13.09 13.29
CA GLU A 60 -11.37 -13.37 14.65
C GLU A 60 -10.12 -14.26 14.63
N ASN A 61 -10.06 -15.24 13.71
CA ASN A 61 -8.85 -16.01 13.44
C ASN A 61 -7.69 -15.10 12.98
N ALA A 62 -7.94 -14.21 12.02
CA ALA A 62 -6.95 -13.22 11.59
C ALA A 62 -6.54 -12.30 12.75
N SER A 63 -7.50 -11.83 13.54
CA SER A 63 -7.24 -10.97 14.71
C SER A 63 -6.35 -11.65 15.76
N ALA A 64 -6.52 -12.96 15.94
CA ALA A 64 -5.64 -13.74 16.84
C ALA A 64 -4.22 -13.85 16.30
N LEU A 65 -4.04 -14.01 14.98
CA LEU A 65 -2.73 -14.09 14.31
C LEU A 65 -1.98 -12.75 14.36
N PHE A 66 -2.68 -11.66 14.05
CA PHE A 66 -2.07 -10.33 14.04
C PHE A 66 -2.01 -9.69 15.44
N GLY A 67 -2.69 -10.24 16.45
CA GLY A 67 -2.68 -9.75 17.82
C GLY A 67 -3.53 -8.48 18.06
N CYS A 68 -4.30 -8.06 17.07
CA CYS A 68 -5.15 -6.86 17.10
C CYS A 68 -6.44 -7.10 16.32
N PRO A 69 -7.51 -6.32 16.56
CA PRO A 69 -8.71 -6.32 15.73
C PRO A 69 -8.36 -6.15 14.24
N THR A 70 -8.77 -7.12 13.43
CA THR A 70 -8.44 -7.21 12.01
C THR A 70 -9.72 -7.40 11.21
N PHE A 71 -9.92 -6.58 10.18
CA PHE A 71 -11.09 -6.57 9.33
C PHE A 71 -10.68 -6.83 7.88
N TYR A 72 -11.48 -7.58 7.15
CA TYR A 72 -11.22 -7.92 5.76
C TYR A 72 -11.63 -6.82 4.79
N SER A 73 -10.85 -6.71 3.72
CA SER A 73 -11.18 -5.97 2.51
C SER A 73 -11.01 -6.89 1.30
N THR A 74 -11.96 -6.85 0.38
CA THR A 74 -11.90 -7.53 -0.92
C THR A 74 -11.53 -6.60 -2.06
N GLU A 75 -11.23 -5.33 -1.74
CA GLU A 75 -10.93 -4.26 -2.70
C GLU A 75 -9.55 -3.63 -2.45
N GLY A 76 -8.63 -4.46 -1.96
CA GLY A 76 -7.25 -4.06 -1.66
C GLY A 76 -7.12 -3.13 -0.47
N SER A 77 -5.88 -2.74 -0.18
CA SER A 77 -5.59 -1.73 0.84
C SER A 77 -6.18 -0.35 0.51
N SER A 78 -6.55 -0.09 -0.75
CA SER A 78 -7.20 1.16 -1.12
C SER A 78 -8.50 1.41 -0.36
N LEU A 79 -9.31 0.37 -0.14
CA LEU A 79 -10.50 0.46 0.70
C LEU A 79 -10.11 0.68 2.17
N ALA A 80 -9.14 -0.08 2.66
CA ALA A 80 -8.66 0.02 4.05
C ALA A 80 -8.05 1.40 4.36
N ILE A 81 -7.29 2.01 3.43
CA ILE A 81 -6.76 3.38 3.57
C ILE A 81 -7.89 4.40 3.74
N ARG A 82 -8.92 4.33 2.88
CA ARG A 82 -10.08 5.23 2.98
C ARG A 82 -10.81 5.06 4.31
N ALA A 83 -11.02 3.83 4.73
CA ALA A 83 -11.66 3.50 6.00
C ALA A 83 -10.82 4.01 7.19
N MET A 84 -9.52 3.78 7.19
CA MET A 84 -8.59 4.24 8.24
C MET A 84 -8.59 5.76 8.38
N LEU A 85 -8.52 6.48 7.27
CA LEU A 85 -8.58 7.95 7.26
C LEU A 85 -9.95 8.46 7.70
N TYR A 86 -11.05 7.82 7.29
CA TYR A 86 -12.39 8.16 7.76
C TYR A 86 -12.53 8.01 9.28
N LEU A 87 -11.96 6.95 9.86
CA LEU A 87 -11.95 6.76 11.32
C LEU A 87 -11.17 7.87 12.04
N ALA A 88 -10.05 8.30 11.49
CA ALA A 88 -9.30 9.44 12.01
C ALA A 88 -10.08 10.75 11.92
N VAL A 89 -10.83 10.94 10.82
CA VAL A 89 -11.75 12.09 10.67
C VAL A 89 -12.86 12.06 11.73
N LEU A 90 -13.46 10.89 12.00
CA LEU A 90 -14.47 10.76 13.04
C LEU A 90 -13.92 11.12 14.41
N ALA A 91 -12.74 10.57 14.78
CA ALA A 91 -12.10 10.88 16.06
C ALA A 91 -11.79 12.39 16.20
N ALA A 92 -11.29 13.03 15.14
CA ALA A 92 -11.01 14.45 15.15
C ALA A 92 -12.28 15.33 15.27
N ARG A 93 -13.39 14.91 14.65
CA ARG A 93 -14.66 15.63 14.71
C ARG A 93 -15.38 15.49 16.03
N GLU A 94 -15.05 14.51 16.86
CA GLU A 94 -15.49 14.47 18.26
C GLU A 94 -14.88 15.62 19.08
N GLU A 95 -13.64 16.05 18.75
CA GLU A 95 -12.96 17.16 19.41
C GLU A 95 -13.34 18.54 18.80
N ASP A 96 -13.38 18.64 17.47
CA ASP A 96 -13.70 19.88 16.71
C ASP A 96 -14.52 19.57 15.46
N PRO A 97 -15.86 19.60 15.53
CA PRO A 97 -16.74 19.27 14.41
C PRO A 97 -16.76 20.33 13.29
N ALA A 98 -16.30 21.57 13.55
CA ALA A 98 -16.45 22.69 12.65
C ALA A 98 -15.33 22.81 11.61
N ARG A 99 -14.15 22.26 11.90
CA ARG A 99 -12.97 22.42 11.05
C ARG A 99 -12.62 21.16 10.29
N PRO A 100 -12.12 21.26 9.03
CA PRO A 100 -11.54 20.14 8.33
C PRO A 100 -10.40 19.52 9.15
N PRO A 101 -10.36 18.19 9.32
CA PRO A 101 -9.27 17.53 10.03
C PRO A 101 -7.94 17.78 9.35
N LEU A 102 -6.87 17.98 10.14
CA LEU A 102 -5.50 18.11 9.63
C LEU A 102 -4.79 16.76 9.72
N VAL A 103 -4.17 16.32 8.63
CA VAL A 103 -3.32 15.12 8.63
C VAL A 103 -1.92 15.51 8.13
N PHE A 104 -0.89 15.08 8.87
CA PHE A 104 0.49 15.16 8.39
C PHE A 104 0.79 13.89 7.61
N ALA A 105 1.19 14.00 6.34
CA ALA A 105 1.42 12.85 5.48
C ALA A 105 2.80 12.84 4.86
N ALA A 106 3.47 11.68 4.86
CA ALA A 106 4.71 11.49 4.13
C ALA A 106 4.49 11.67 2.61
N ARG A 107 5.42 12.35 1.94
CA ARG A 107 5.23 12.78 0.55
C ARG A 107 5.21 11.62 -0.45
N ASN A 108 5.70 10.43 -0.08
CA ASN A 108 5.64 9.21 -0.87
C ASN A 108 4.35 8.39 -0.66
N CYS A 109 3.28 9.01 -0.19
CA CYS A 109 2.00 8.33 -0.02
C CYS A 109 1.44 7.82 -1.36
N HIS A 110 0.73 6.70 -1.31
CA HIS A 110 0.00 6.20 -2.47
C HIS A 110 -1.12 7.17 -2.89
N LYS A 111 -1.43 7.26 -4.20
CA LYS A 111 -2.51 8.12 -4.75
C LYS A 111 -3.87 7.96 -4.06
N THR A 112 -4.12 6.80 -3.45
CA THR A 112 -5.35 6.55 -2.68
C THR A 112 -5.46 7.48 -1.47
N PHE A 113 -4.35 7.85 -0.82
CA PHE A 113 -4.36 8.85 0.24
C PHE A 113 -4.87 10.20 -0.27
N VAL A 114 -4.38 10.65 -1.44
CA VAL A 114 -4.78 11.94 -2.04
C VAL A 114 -6.27 11.92 -2.38
N SER A 115 -6.77 10.84 -3.00
CA SER A 115 -8.20 10.71 -3.30
C SER A 115 -9.06 10.65 -2.03
N ALA A 116 -8.60 9.98 -0.99
CA ALA A 116 -9.30 9.94 0.30
C ALA A 116 -9.32 11.31 0.97
N ALA A 117 -8.21 12.07 0.93
CA ALA A 117 -8.14 13.43 1.46
C ALA A 117 -9.14 14.37 0.77
N ALA A 118 -9.29 14.25 -0.56
CA ALA A 118 -10.31 14.98 -1.31
C ALA A 118 -11.74 14.62 -0.89
N LEU A 119 -12.04 13.33 -0.79
CA LEU A 119 -13.38 12.84 -0.46
C LEU A 119 -13.78 13.18 0.98
N LEU A 120 -12.84 13.09 1.92
CA LEU A 120 -13.06 13.29 3.35
C LEU A 120 -12.85 14.74 3.82
N ASP A 121 -12.52 15.64 2.90
CA ASP A 121 -12.25 17.04 3.20
C ASP A 121 -11.11 17.24 4.23
N ILE A 122 -10.00 16.51 4.05
CA ILE A 122 -8.84 16.55 4.92
C ILE A 122 -7.89 17.67 4.45
N ASP A 123 -7.45 18.52 5.39
CA ASP A 123 -6.30 19.39 5.19
C ASP A 123 -5.03 18.56 5.33
N VAL A 124 -4.10 18.69 4.40
CA VAL A 124 -2.85 17.92 4.42
C VAL A 124 -1.65 18.83 4.59
N ARG A 125 -0.78 18.48 5.53
CA ARG A 125 0.57 19.02 5.64
C ARG A 125 1.59 17.94 5.26
N TRP A 126 2.36 18.22 4.23
CA TRP A 126 3.33 17.26 3.72
C TRP A 126 4.58 17.20 4.57
N LEU A 127 5.01 15.98 4.89
CA LEU A 127 6.32 15.66 5.41
C LEU A 127 7.21 15.29 4.20
N TYR A 128 8.28 16.03 4.01
CA TYR A 128 9.22 15.82 2.92
C TYR A 128 10.42 15.01 3.42
N PRO A 129 11.10 14.22 2.53
CA PRO A 129 12.34 13.57 2.89
C PRO A 129 13.41 14.60 3.22
N GLU A 130 14.41 14.19 4.00
CA GLU A 130 15.61 14.99 4.23
C GLU A 130 16.34 15.25 2.90
N ALA A 131 17.21 16.28 2.86
CA ALA A 131 17.90 16.68 1.64
C ALA A 131 18.68 15.51 1.02
N GLY A 132 18.48 15.26 -0.26
CA GLY A 132 19.07 14.14 -1.01
C GLY A 132 18.26 12.85 -1.03
N GLY A 133 17.07 12.85 -0.45
CA GLY A 133 16.16 11.68 -0.50
C GLY A 133 15.61 11.43 -1.90
N ASN A 134 15.37 10.16 -2.22
CA ASN A 134 14.71 9.72 -3.44
C ASN A 134 13.21 10.04 -3.38
N TYR A 135 12.59 10.24 -4.54
CA TYR A 135 11.17 10.56 -4.64
C TYR A 135 10.24 9.41 -4.23
N LEU A 136 10.65 8.17 -4.53
CA LEU A 136 9.90 6.96 -4.17
C LEU A 136 10.05 6.60 -2.69
N SER A 137 11.03 7.19 -2.01
CA SER A 137 11.30 7.00 -0.59
C SER A 137 11.21 8.33 0.16
N CYS A 138 10.35 8.38 1.18
CA CYS A 138 10.24 9.53 2.07
C CYS A 138 10.52 9.08 3.49
N THR A 139 11.79 8.96 3.83
CA THR A 139 12.20 8.64 5.18
C THR A 139 11.95 9.85 6.08
N VAL A 140 10.99 9.69 6.99
CA VAL A 140 10.70 10.68 8.04
C VAL A 140 11.32 10.19 9.33
N THR A 141 12.25 10.96 9.90
CA THR A 141 12.86 10.62 11.20
C THR A 141 11.96 11.04 12.36
N PRO A 142 12.02 10.37 13.53
CA PRO A 142 11.28 10.81 14.72
C PRO A 142 11.59 12.26 15.11
N GLN A 143 12.83 12.71 14.95
CA GLN A 143 13.26 14.08 15.23
C GLN A 143 12.61 15.10 14.30
N ALA A 144 12.60 14.82 12.99
CA ALA A 144 11.95 15.68 12.00
C ALA A 144 10.44 15.74 12.22
N LEU A 145 9.82 14.61 12.57
CA LEU A 145 8.39 14.56 12.90
C LEU A 145 8.08 15.37 14.17
N ASP A 146 8.87 15.22 15.24
CA ASP A 146 8.66 15.97 16.49
C ASP A 146 8.75 17.49 16.26
N ALA A 147 9.74 17.93 15.49
CA ALA A 147 9.88 19.34 15.10
C ALA A 147 8.68 19.84 14.26
N ALA A 148 8.22 19.02 13.30
CA ALA A 148 7.07 19.36 12.47
C ALA A 148 5.78 19.46 13.27
N LEU A 149 5.54 18.54 14.20
CA LEU A 149 4.39 18.57 15.11
C LEU A 149 4.45 19.71 16.11
N ALA A 150 5.65 20.06 16.62
CA ALA A 150 5.84 21.21 17.51
C ALA A 150 5.55 22.55 16.81
N ALA A 151 5.82 22.64 15.49
CA ALA A 151 5.56 23.83 14.68
C ALA A 151 4.12 23.86 14.10
N ALA A 152 3.26 22.91 14.47
CA ALA A 152 1.89 22.86 13.97
C ALA A 152 1.03 23.93 14.64
N GLU A 153 0.30 24.71 13.84
CA GLU A 153 -0.64 25.73 14.34
C GLU A 153 -1.84 25.12 15.07
N ARG A 154 -2.14 23.87 14.78
CA ARG A 154 -3.20 23.08 15.43
C ARG A 154 -2.81 21.61 15.51
N LYS A 155 -3.36 20.89 16.46
CA LYS A 155 -3.16 19.44 16.64
C LYS A 155 -3.62 18.69 15.39
N PRO A 156 -2.76 17.87 14.74
CA PRO A 156 -3.20 17.00 13.68
C PRO A 156 -4.06 15.85 14.23
N ALA A 157 -5.05 15.43 13.43
CA ALA A 157 -5.85 14.23 13.70
C ALA A 157 -4.97 12.97 13.64
N ALA A 158 -4.05 12.93 12.66
CA ALA A 158 -3.15 11.82 12.49
C ALA A 158 -1.87 12.24 11.75
N VAL A 159 -0.84 11.40 11.89
CA VAL A 159 0.30 11.30 10.99
C VAL A 159 0.10 10.07 10.13
N TYR A 160 0.29 10.18 8.82
CA TYR A 160 0.19 9.09 7.86
C TYR A 160 1.53 8.86 7.16
N ILE A 161 2.03 7.63 7.20
CA ILE A 161 3.27 7.21 6.54
C ILE A 161 3.06 5.94 5.72
N THR A 162 3.93 5.71 4.73
CA THR A 162 4.03 4.44 3.98
C THR A 162 5.28 3.70 4.43
N SER A 163 5.11 2.49 4.96
CA SER A 163 6.23 1.62 5.40
C SER A 163 5.78 0.15 5.38
N PRO A 164 6.51 -0.72 4.64
CA PRO A 164 7.66 -0.42 3.77
C PRO A 164 7.27 0.49 2.60
N ASP A 165 8.25 1.28 2.13
CA ASP A 165 8.08 2.01 0.88
C ASP A 165 8.28 1.08 -0.34
N TYR A 166 8.10 1.64 -1.55
CA TYR A 166 8.17 0.84 -2.76
C TYR A 166 9.58 0.31 -3.07
N LEU A 167 10.62 1.00 -2.62
CA LEU A 167 12.01 0.58 -2.77
C LEU A 167 12.47 -0.39 -1.67
N GLY A 168 11.60 -0.68 -0.69
CA GLY A 168 11.88 -1.61 0.40
C GLY A 168 12.55 -0.97 1.61
N ASN A 169 12.44 0.34 1.82
CA ASN A 169 12.88 0.96 3.06
C ASN A 169 11.79 0.83 4.12
N ILE A 170 12.16 0.47 5.34
CA ILE A 170 11.26 0.36 6.48
C ILE A 170 11.51 1.53 7.43
N ALA A 171 10.47 2.29 7.74
CA ALA A 171 10.55 3.43 8.66
C ALA A 171 10.75 2.99 10.13
N ASP A 172 11.32 3.87 10.95
CA ASP A 172 11.33 3.71 12.41
C ASP A 172 9.93 3.96 13.00
N VAL A 173 9.03 3.00 12.76
CA VAL A 173 7.63 3.08 13.19
C VAL A 173 7.52 3.24 14.71
N ALA A 174 8.38 2.57 15.49
CA ALA A 174 8.36 2.66 16.95
C ALA A 174 8.73 4.07 17.44
N GLY A 175 9.78 4.66 16.87
CA GLY A 175 10.18 6.03 17.17
C GLY A 175 9.12 7.05 16.75
N LEU A 176 8.52 6.87 15.57
CA LEU A 176 7.44 7.74 15.07
C LEU A 176 6.18 7.63 15.94
N ALA A 177 5.79 6.41 16.34
CA ALA A 177 4.65 6.19 17.24
C ALA A 177 4.87 6.87 18.60
N ALA A 178 6.06 6.72 19.17
CA ALA A 178 6.40 7.38 20.44
C ALA A 178 6.30 8.90 20.33
N VAL A 179 6.69 9.50 19.22
CA VAL A 179 6.55 10.94 18.97
C VAL A 179 5.07 11.32 18.86
N CYS A 180 4.30 10.61 18.04
CA CYS A 180 2.88 10.87 17.84
C CYS A 180 2.13 10.83 19.17
N HIS A 181 2.32 9.78 19.95
CA HIS A 181 1.62 9.59 21.23
C HIS A 181 1.99 10.67 22.27
N ARG A 182 3.28 11.06 22.35
CA ARG A 182 3.67 12.20 23.22
C ARG A 182 2.99 13.52 22.84
N ARG A 183 2.67 13.67 21.54
CA ARG A 183 1.97 14.86 21.01
C ARG A 183 0.44 14.70 20.96
N GLY A 184 -0.09 13.56 21.43
CA GLY A 184 -1.53 13.27 21.42
C GLY A 184 -2.12 13.13 20.02
N THR A 185 -1.32 12.69 19.06
CA THR A 185 -1.67 12.50 17.64
C THR A 185 -1.60 11.02 17.31
N LEU A 186 -2.46 10.53 16.39
CA LEU A 186 -2.47 9.15 15.95
C LEU A 186 -1.39 8.89 14.90
N LEU A 187 -0.82 7.66 14.87
CA LEU A 187 0.01 7.18 13.78
C LEU A 187 -0.75 6.15 12.93
N LEU A 188 -0.94 6.46 11.66
CA LEU A 188 -1.56 5.60 10.65
C LEU A 188 -0.49 5.15 9.65
N VAL A 189 -0.42 3.85 9.38
CA VAL A 189 0.62 3.29 8.51
C VAL A 189 0.02 2.56 7.33
N ASP A 190 0.38 2.98 6.12
CA ASP A 190 0.17 2.21 4.91
C ASP A 190 1.27 1.14 4.82
N ASN A 191 0.94 -0.06 5.28
CA ASN A 191 1.82 -1.24 5.30
C ASN A 191 1.50 -2.19 4.14
N ALA A 192 1.03 -1.65 3.01
CA ALA A 192 0.57 -2.47 1.88
C ALA A 192 1.59 -3.53 1.42
N HIS A 193 2.88 -3.31 1.59
CA HIS A 193 3.94 -4.27 1.24
C HIS A 193 4.40 -5.14 2.41
N GLY A 194 3.91 -4.91 3.63
CA GLY A 194 4.50 -5.46 4.85
C GLY A 194 3.63 -6.46 5.62
N ALA A 195 2.57 -7.04 5.04
CA ALA A 195 1.70 -7.98 5.76
C ALA A 195 2.47 -9.14 6.42
N TYR A 196 3.52 -9.63 5.78
CA TYR A 196 4.38 -10.72 6.29
C TYR A 196 5.27 -10.32 7.47
N LEU A 197 5.51 -9.02 7.69
CA LEU A 197 6.38 -8.51 8.75
C LEU A 197 5.95 -8.96 10.15
N ARG A 198 4.66 -9.26 10.33
CA ARG A 198 4.10 -9.84 11.55
C ARG A 198 4.71 -11.20 11.89
N PHE A 199 5.03 -11.99 10.87
CA PHE A 199 5.41 -13.39 10.99
C PHE A 199 6.91 -13.63 10.97
N LEU A 200 7.71 -12.56 10.96
CA LEU A 200 9.17 -12.63 11.16
C LEU A 200 9.50 -13.07 12.59
N PRO A 201 10.69 -13.67 12.86
CA PRO A 201 11.10 -14.06 14.20
C PRO A 201 11.01 -12.92 15.24
N VAL A 202 11.29 -11.70 14.82
CA VAL A 202 11.00 -10.46 15.54
C VAL A 202 10.05 -9.64 14.67
N SER A 203 8.82 -9.43 15.14
CA SER A 203 7.84 -8.69 14.38
C SER A 203 8.30 -7.26 14.08
N ARG A 204 8.15 -6.86 12.82
CA ARG A 204 8.34 -5.49 12.35
C ARG A 204 7.02 -4.88 11.87
N HIS A 205 5.89 -5.52 12.21
CA HIS A 205 4.56 -5.06 11.80
C HIS A 205 4.17 -3.77 12.55
N PRO A 206 3.60 -2.77 11.87
CA PRO A 206 3.35 -1.44 12.44
C PRO A 206 2.55 -1.44 13.73
N VAL A 207 1.51 -2.30 13.85
CA VAL A 207 0.70 -2.35 15.08
C VAL A 207 1.53 -2.84 16.28
N ASP A 208 2.44 -3.78 16.10
CA ASP A 208 3.34 -4.25 17.15
C ASP A 208 4.35 -3.18 17.56
N LEU A 209 4.66 -2.25 16.64
CA LEU A 209 5.58 -1.13 16.85
C LEU A 209 4.88 0.14 17.33
N GLY A 210 3.56 0.09 17.59
CA GLY A 210 2.82 1.16 18.21
C GLY A 210 1.97 2.01 17.26
N ALA A 211 1.82 1.66 15.98
CA ALA A 211 0.85 2.33 15.12
C ALA A 211 -0.58 2.13 15.65
N ASP A 212 -1.42 3.17 15.56
CA ASP A 212 -2.80 3.12 16.01
C ASP A 212 -3.70 2.35 15.04
N ALA A 213 -3.41 2.44 13.74
CA ALA A 213 -4.00 1.60 12.71
C ALA A 213 -3.04 1.42 11.54
N CYS A 214 -3.18 0.33 10.82
CA CYS A 214 -2.49 0.13 9.55
C CYS A 214 -3.35 -0.68 8.58
N CYS A 215 -2.97 -0.66 7.30
CA CYS A 215 -3.57 -1.49 6.27
C CYS A 215 -2.52 -2.34 5.57
N ASP A 216 -2.88 -3.59 5.28
CA ASP A 216 -2.04 -4.54 4.56
C ASP A 216 -2.71 -4.93 3.25
N SER A 217 -1.97 -4.90 2.14
CA SER A 217 -2.37 -5.63 0.93
C SER A 217 -1.92 -7.09 1.07
N ALA A 218 -2.77 -7.92 1.68
CA ALA A 218 -2.45 -9.33 1.92
C ALA A 218 -1.99 -10.05 0.63
N HIS A 219 -2.64 -9.75 -0.49
CA HIS A 219 -2.35 -10.33 -1.80
C HIS A 219 -0.95 -10.03 -2.35
N LYS A 220 -0.23 -9.03 -1.82
CA LYS A 220 1.13 -8.69 -2.29
C LYS A 220 2.19 -9.61 -1.70
N THR A 221 2.00 -10.08 -0.46
CA THR A 221 3.06 -10.77 0.28
C THR A 221 2.61 -12.04 1.01
N LEU A 222 1.32 -12.28 1.11
CA LEU A 222 0.72 -13.49 1.67
C LEU A 222 0.03 -14.32 0.57
N PRO A 223 -0.26 -15.61 0.80
CA PRO A 223 -0.90 -16.48 -0.20
C PRO A 223 -2.41 -16.17 -0.34
N VAL A 224 -2.72 -14.96 -0.81
CA VAL A 224 -4.07 -14.42 -0.94
C VAL A 224 -4.31 -13.95 -2.37
N LEU A 225 -5.53 -14.11 -2.88
CA LEU A 225 -5.93 -13.64 -4.20
C LEU A 225 -5.89 -12.11 -4.27
N THR A 226 -5.58 -11.58 -5.47
CA THR A 226 -5.56 -10.14 -5.74
C THR A 226 -6.85 -9.48 -5.27
N GLY A 227 -6.71 -8.38 -4.53
CA GLY A 227 -7.82 -7.68 -3.89
C GLY A 227 -7.99 -7.99 -2.41
N GLY A 228 -7.44 -9.11 -1.91
CA GLY A 228 -7.48 -9.41 -0.47
C GLY A 228 -6.56 -8.51 0.34
N ALA A 229 -7.10 -7.89 1.37
CA ALA A 229 -6.38 -6.94 2.23
C ALA A 229 -6.96 -6.94 3.65
N TYR A 230 -6.23 -6.29 4.55
CA TYR A 230 -6.63 -6.12 5.95
C TYR A 230 -6.65 -4.65 6.35
N LEU A 231 -7.57 -4.31 7.25
CA LEU A 231 -7.51 -3.15 8.11
C LEU A 231 -7.23 -3.63 9.53
N HIS A 232 -6.10 -3.22 10.09
CA HIS A 232 -5.70 -3.55 11.46
C HIS A 232 -5.86 -2.34 12.36
N ILE A 233 -6.41 -2.53 13.55
CA ILE A 233 -6.65 -1.48 14.54
C ILE A 233 -5.96 -1.88 15.84
N SER A 234 -5.09 -1.02 16.35
CA SER A 234 -4.45 -1.22 17.65
C SER A 234 -5.50 -1.28 18.76
N ARG A 235 -5.27 -2.12 19.76
CA ARG A 235 -6.11 -2.15 20.96
C ARG A 235 -6.05 -0.85 21.77
N ASN A 236 -5.03 -0.04 21.53
CA ASN A 236 -4.82 1.27 22.17
C ASN A 236 -5.39 2.44 21.36
N ALA A 237 -5.88 2.18 20.14
CA ALA A 237 -6.53 3.21 19.31
C ALA A 237 -7.83 3.70 19.97
N PRO A 238 -8.31 4.91 19.64
CA PRO A 238 -9.59 5.41 20.11
C PRO A 238 -10.72 4.41 19.86
N ALA A 239 -11.67 4.31 20.80
CA ALA A 239 -12.77 3.32 20.73
C ALA A 239 -13.58 3.42 19.42
N VAL A 240 -13.71 4.62 18.85
CA VAL A 240 -14.40 4.88 17.58
C VAL A 240 -13.78 4.09 16.41
N PHE A 241 -12.49 3.74 16.46
CA PHE A 241 -11.84 2.97 15.40
C PHE A 241 -12.41 1.56 15.32
N CYS A 242 -12.40 0.80 16.41
CA CYS A 242 -12.97 -0.56 16.41
C CYS A 242 -14.49 -0.56 16.20
N ALA A 243 -15.20 0.35 16.88
CA ALA A 243 -16.66 0.45 16.77
C ALA A 243 -17.12 0.88 15.37
N GLY A 244 -16.34 1.71 14.69
CA GLY A 244 -16.65 2.27 13.38
C GLY A 244 -16.07 1.51 12.18
N ALA A 245 -15.19 0.51 12.38
CA ALA A 245 -14.41 -0.12 11.31
C ALA A 245 -15.28 -0.68 10.17
N ARG A 246 -16.28 -1.49 10.49
CA ARG A 246 -17.17 -2.07 9.46
C ARG A 246 -17.96 -1.02 8.71
N ARG A 247 -18.49 -0.02 9.44
CA ARG A 247 -19.18 1.12 8.84
C ARG A 247 -18.24 1.91 7.91
N ALA A 248 -16.99 2.11 8.31
CA ALA A 248 -15.98 2.79 7.51
C ALA A 248 -15.67 2.02 6.22
N LEU A 249 -15.51 0.69 6.30
CA LEU A 249 -15.32 -0.15 5.13
C LEU A 249 -16.56 -0.15 4.23
N ALA A 250 -17.75 -0.30 4.78
CA ALA A 250 -19.03 -0.27 4.04
C ALA A 250 -19.26 1.05 3.29
N LEU A 251 -18.81 2.19 3.85
CA LEU A 251 -19.01 3.50 3.23
C LEU A 251 -18.31 3.63 1.86
N PHE A 252 -17.21 2.93 1.66
CA PHE A 252 -16.39 3.01 0.45
C PHE A 252 -16.36 1.71 -0.35
N GLY A 253 -16.82 0.61 0.22
CA GLY A 253 -16.78 -0.72 -0.36
C GLY A 253 -18.00 -1.04 -1.20
N SER A 254 -17.85 -2.04 -2.05
CA SER A 254 -18.96 -2.61 -2.82
C SER A 254 -19.89 -3.42 -1.92
N THR A 255 -21.19 -3.35 -2.17
CA THR A 255 -22.19 -4.22 -1.53
C THR A 255 -22.14 -5.66 -2.03
N SER A 256 -21.24 -6.00 -2.95
CA SER A 256 -21.06 -7.33 -3.53
C SER A 256 -19.59 -7.79 -3.35
N PRO A 257 -19.15 -8.09 -2.12
CA PRO A 257 -17.79 -8.54 -1.87
C PRO A 257 -17.54 -9.90 -2.53
N SER A 258 -16.32 -10.10 -3.07
CA SER A 258 -15.95 -11.38 -3.68
C SER A 258 -15.72 -12.46 -2.63
N TYR A 259 -16.56 -13.49 -2.65
CA TYR A 259 -16.37 -14.67 -1.77
C TYR A 259 -15.14 -15.50 -2.13
N LEU A 260 -14.63 -15.44 -3.37
CA LEU A 260 -13.37 -16.07 -3.73
C LEU A 260 -12.20 -15.41 -3.00
N ILE A 261 -12.22 -14.07 -2.89
CA ILE A 261 -11.20 -13.33 -2.14
C ILE A 261 -11.34 -13.63 -0.64
N LEU A 262 -12.56 -13.65 -0.09
CA LEU A 262 -12.81 -14.01 1.32
C LEU A 262 -12.31 -15.42 1.64
N GLN A 263 -12.55 -16.41 0.77
CA GLN A 263 -12.00 -17.77 0.93
C GLN A 263 -10.47 -17.77 0.94
N SER A 264 -9.83 -16.94 0.10
CA SER A 264 -8.36 -16.88 0.07
C SER A 264 -7.79 -16.27 1.35
N LEU A 265 -8.46 -15.28 1.96
CA LEU A 265 -8.10 -14.70 3.26
C LEU A 265 -8.27 -15.75 4.39
N ASP A 266 -9.37 -16.50 4.34
CA ASP A 266 -9.66 -17.58 5.29
C ASP A 266 -8.64 -18.73 5.19
N ALA A 267 -8.28 -19.15 3.97
CA ALA A 267 -7.21 -20.11 3.72
C ALA A 267 -5.87 -19.65 4.27
N ALA A 268 -5.55 -18.36 4.05
CA ALA A 268 -4.30 -17.78 4.52
C ALA A 268 -4.19 -17.86 6.05
N ASN A 269 -5.25 -17.67 6.82
CA ASN A 269 -5.23 -17.83 8.28
C ASN A 269 -4.66 -19.19 8.71
N ARG A 270 -5.08 -20.25 8.07
CA ARG A 270 -4.60 -21.61 8.37
C ARG A 270 -3.13 -21.78 8.01
N GLU A 271 -2.67 -21.21 6.90
CA GLU A 271 -1.27 -21.24 6.50
C GLU A 271 -0.38 -20.43 7.44
N LEU A 272 -0.83 -19.24 7.80
CA LEU A 272 -0.13 -18.32 8.71
C LEU A 272 0.01 -18.93 10.12
N ALA A 273 -1.00 -19.64 10.60
CA ALA A 273 -0.95 -20.38 11.86
C ALA A 273 -0.06 -21.64 11.80
N GLY A 274 0.29 -22.10 10.62
CA GLY A 274 1.00 -23.34 10.38
C GLY A 274 2.48 -23.11 9.96
N GLY A 275 2.85 -23.66 8.82
CA GLY A 275 4.23 -23.67 8.33
C GLY A 275 4.73 -22.36 7.69
N PHE A 276 3.90 -21.35 7.53
CA PHE A 276 4.27 -20.10 6.85
C PHE A 276 5.45 -19.39 7.53
N PRO A 277 5.50 -19.17 8.88
CA PRO A 277 6.62 -18.48 9.52
C PRO A 277 7.97 -19.16 9.30
N ALA A 278 8.01 -20.48 9.29
CA ALA A 278 9.24 -21.22 9.03
C ALA A 278 9.72 -21.05 7.58
N ARG A 279 8.79 -21.18 6.61
CA ARG A 279 9.11 -20.94 5.17
C ARG A 279 9.52 -19.49 4.94
N LEU A 280 8.91 -18.54 5.65
CA LEU A 280 9.26 -17.12 5.58
C LEU A 280 10.70 -16.89 6.05
N GLY A 281 11.09 -17.48 7.17
CA GLY A 281 12.47 -17.38 7.70
C GLY A 281 13.49 -17.93 6.71
N ASP A 282 13.27 -19.14 6.18
CA ASP A 282 14.16 -19.75 5.17
C ASP A 282 14.27 -18.87 3.90
N MET A 283 13.14 -18.34 3.41
CA MET A 283 13.16 -17.51 2.21
C MET A 283 13.83 -16.15 2.45
N ALA A 284 13.64 -15.55 3.62
CA ALA A 284 14.31 -14.30 4.00
C ALA A 284 15.85 -14.49 4.06
N GLU A 285 16.33 -15.63 4.61
CA GLU A 285 17.76 -15.96 4.61
C GLU A 285 18.31 -16.13 3.20
N ARG A 286 17.59 -16.83 2.30
CA ARG A 286 17.97 -17.00 0.90
C ARG A 286 18.01 -15.65 0.16
N THR A 287 17.00 -14.80 0.36
CA THR A 287 16.95 -13.47 -0.24
C THR A 287 18.13 -12.61 0.24
N ALA A 288 18.41 -12.63 1.54
CA ALA A 288 19.55 -11.90 2.10
C ALA A 288 20.91 -12.43 1.58
N SER A 289 21.05 -13.76 1.41
CA SER A 289 22.24 -14.38 0.83
C SER A 289 22.43 -13.97 -0.63
N LEU A 290 21.36 -13.99 -1.43
CA LEU A 290 21.40 -13.51 -2.81
C LEU A 290 21.79 -12.03 -2.85
N GLY A 291 21.18 -11.18 -2.01
CA GLY A 291 21.52 -9.75 -1.92
C GLY A 291 23.01 -9.51 -1.63
N LYS A 292 23.59 -10.26 -0.70
CA LYS A 292 25.05 -10.21 -0.42
C LYS A 292 25.88 -10.62 -1.64
N SER A 293 25.48 -11.68 -2.35
CA SER A 293 26.18 -12.15 -3.55
C SER A 293 26.10 -11.14 -4.70
N LEU A 294 24.95 -10.49 -4.90
CA LEU A 294 24.77 -9.43 -5.89
C LEU A 294 25.63 -8.20 -5.55
N ALA A 295 25.65 -7.79 -4.28
CA ALA A 295 26.49 -6.69 -3.82
C ALA A 295 27.98 -7.00 -4.01
N ALA A 296 28.42 -8.21 -3.68
CA ALA A 296 29.81 -8.67 -3.91
C ALA A 296 30.15 -8.73 -5.40
N HIS A 297 29.18 -9.02 -6.27
CA HIS A 297 29.34 -8.99 -7.73
C HIS A 297 29.45 -7.54 -8.27
N GLY A 298 29.02 -6.55 -7.49
CA GLY A 298 29.13 -5.12 -7.78
C GLY A 298 27.81 -4.41 -8.07
N PHE A 299 26.67 -5.04 -7.88
CA PHE A 299 25.37 -4.36 -7.93
C PHE A 299 25.18 -3.46 -6.71
N THR A 300 24.53 -2.33 -6.93
CA THR A 300 24.09 -1.43 -5.85
C THR A 300 22.66 -1.77 -5.48
N LEU A 301 22.46 -2.20 -4.22
CA LEU A 301 21.16 -2.52 -3.66
C LEU A 301 20.69 -1.40 -2.73
N THR A 302 19.38 -1.22 -2.62
CA THR A 302 18.75 -0.30 -1.66
C THR A 302 17.59 -1.00 -0.95
N GLY A 303 17.16 -0.42 0.18
CA GLY A 303 16.12 -0.99 1.03
C GLY A 303 16.63 -2.03 2.00
N ASP A 304 15.85 -2.28 3.07
CA ASP A 304 16.13 -3.23 4.14
C ASP A 304 14.98 -4.22 4.40
N GLU A 305 13.99 -4.23 3.51
CA GLU A 305 12.84 -5.14 3.56
C GLU A 305 13.29 -6.57 3.20
N PRO A 306 13.07 -7.58 4.10
CA PRO A 306 13.64 -8.91 3.95
C PRO A 306 13.23 -9.69 2.69
N MET A 307 12.03 -9.40 2.16
CA MET A 307 11.45 -10.12 1.02
C MET A 307 11.48 -9.31 -0.28
N LYS A 308 12.30 -8.28 -0.33
CA LYS A 308 12.44 -7.42 -1.50
C LYS A 308 13.91 -7.24 -1.87
N LEU A 309 14.21 -7.29 -3.16
CA LEU A 309 15.49 -6.94 -3.73
C LEU A 309 15.31 -5.77 -4.68
N THR A 310 15.88 -4.64 -4.33
CA THR A 310 15.85 -3.41 -5.14
C THR A 310 17.25 -3.09 -5.63
N ILE A 311 17.43 -3.07 -6.94
CA ILE A 311 18.71 -2.77 -7.60
C ILE A 311 18.64 -1.36 -8.16
N ALA A 312 19.59 -0.51 -7.80
CA ALA A 312 19.86 0.73 -8.50
C ALA A 312 20.56 0.39 -9.83
N ALA A 313 19.87 0.64 -10.94
CA ALA A 313 20.32 0.17 -12.27
C ALA A 313 21.45 1.03 -12.86
N ARG A 314 21.43 2.36 -12.62
CA ARG A 314 22.39 3.31 -13.20
C ARG A 314 23.87 3.01 -12.86
N PRO A 315 24.23 2.66 -11.62
CA PRO A 315 25.60 2.28 -11.30
C PRO A 315 26.12 1.06 -12.07
N TRP A 316 25.20 0.20 -12.58
CA TRP A 316 25.54 -0.95 -13.41
C TRP A 316 25.61 -0.59 -14.91
N GLY A 317 25.22 0.67 -15.28
CA GLY A 317 25.24 1.18 -16.67
C GLY A 317 23.98 0.81 -17.46
N TYR A 318 22.83 0.65 -16.76
CA TYR A 318 21.53 0.35 -17.36
C TYR A 318 20.45 1.27 -16.78
N THR A 319 19.31 1.29 -17.44
CA THR A 319 18.04 1.66 -16.83
C THR A 319 17.43 0.46 -16.14
N GLY A 320 16.48 0.69 -15.21
CA GLY A 320 15.71 -0.41 -14.62
C GLY A 320 14.96 -1.19 -15.71
N GLU A 321 14.41 -0.53 -16.76
CA GLU A 321 13.83 -1.19 -17.91
C GLU A 321 14.85 -2.08 -18.64
N GLY A 322 16.08 -1.60 -18.82
CA GLY A 322 17.14 -2.39 -19.48
C GLY A 322 17.50 -3.67 -18.73
N LEU A 323 17.55 -3.60 -17.39
CA LEU A 323 17.73 -4.79 -16.55
C LEU A 323 16.49 -5.70 -16.56
N ALA A 324 15.29 -5.12 -16.54
CA ALA A 324 14.05 -5.90 -16.61
C ALA A 324 13.94 -6.68 -17.92
N ARG A 325 14.32 -6.09 -19.06
CA ARG A 325 14.36 -6.80 -20.35
C ARG A 325 15.29 -8.01 -20.31
N ALA A 326 16.48 -7.89 -19.74
CA ALA A 326 17.40 -9.01 -19.59
C ALA A 326 16.80 -10.14 -18.71
N LEU A 327 16.03 -9.79 -17.68
CA LEU A 327 15.30 -10.77 -16.87
C LEU A 327 14.15 -11.41 -17.64
N TYR A 328 13.39 -10.65 -18.45
CA TYR A 328 12.35 -11.23 -19.33
C TYR A 328 12.92 -12.24 -20.32
N ASP A 329 14.08 -11.95 -20.91
CA ASP A 329 14.78 -12.88 -21.82
C ASP A 329 15.20 -14.17 -21.09
N ALA A 330 15.48 -14.10 -19.79
CA ALA A 330 15.72 -15.24 -18.92
C ALA A 330 14.43 -15.90 -18.38
N GLY A 331 13.24 -15.42 -18.79
CA GLY A 331 11.94 -15.92 -18.33
C GLY A 331 11.63 -15.56 -16.87
N ILE A 332 12.13 -14.42 -16.39
CA ILE A 332 11.89 -13.89 -15.04
C ILE A 332 11.13 -12.57 -15.17
N VAL A 333 10.03 -12.44 -14.44
CA VAL A 333 9.18 -11.25 -14.43
C VAL A 333 9.41 -10.49 -13.12
N PRO A 334 10.02 -9.30 -13.16
CA PRO A 334 10.17 -8.47 -11.95
C PRO A 334 8.85 -7.82 -11.53
N GLU A 335 8.78 -7.37 -10.29
CA GLU A 335 7.62 -6.63 -9.77
C GLU A 335 7.47 -5.26 -10.42
N PHE A 336 8.59 -4.54 -10.53
CA PHE A 336 8.57 -3.14 -10.98
C PHE A 336 9.93 -2.74 -11.56
N TYR A 337 9.88 -1.79 -12.46
CA TYR A 337 11.05 -1.06 -12.93
C TYR A 337 10.68 0.37 -13.33
N ASP A 338 11.63 1.27 -13.18
CA ASP A 338 11.58 2.64 -13.65
C ASP A 338 12.93 3.00 -14.32
N PRO A 339 13.20 4.26 -14.69
CA PRO A 339 14.50 4.62 -15.24
C PRO A 339 15.69 4.28 -14.35
N ASP A 340 15.53 4.19 -13.02
CA ASP A 340 16.61 4.10 -12.05
C ASP A 340 16.67 2.80 -11.28
N TYR A 341 15.54 2.12 -11.09
CA TYR A 341 15.42 0.96 -10.21
C TYR A 341 14.80 -0.24 -10.91
N LEU A 342 15.20 -1.41 -10.43
CA LEU A 342 14.58 -2.70 -10.69
C LEU A 342 14.22 -3.32 -9.35
N VAL A 343 12.95 -3.69 -9.15
CA VAL A 343 12.42 -4.24 -7.91
C VAL A 343 11.92 -5.66 -8.13
N MET A 344 12.39 -6.60 -7.33
CA MET A 344 11.89 -7.97 -7.23
C MET A 344 11.24 -8.18 -5.87
N MET A 345 10.04 -8.72 -5.86
CA MET A 345 9.35 -9.18 -4.65
C MET A 345 9.40 -10.69 -4.57
N VAL A 346 9.84 -11.20 -3.43
CA VAL A 346 9.94 -12.62 -3.13
C VAL A 346 8.90 -12.98 -2.07
N SER A 347 8.40 -14.20 -2.10
CA SER A 347 7.50 -14.71 -1.08
C SER A 347 7.85 -16.16 -0.73
N PRO A 348 7.35 -16.72 0.39
CA PRO A 348 7.52 -18.15 0.72
C PRO A 348 6.92 -19.13 -0.29
N SER A 349 6.21 -18.62 -1.31
CA SER A 349 5.70 -19.43 -2.43
C SER A 349 6.72 -19.59 -3.56
N ASN A 350 7.80 -18.82 -3.57
CA ASN A 350 8.91 -19.05 -4.48
C ASN A 350 9.74 -20.28 -4.03
N SER A 351 10.32 -20.97 -5.00
CA SER A 351 11.24 -22.08 -4.74
C SER A 351 12.69 -21.59 -4.57
N ALA A 352 13.54 -22.42 -3.96
CA ALA A 352 14.97 -22.16 -3.93
C ALA A 352 15.58 -22.06 -5.33
N ALA A 353 15.04 -22.82 -6.29
CA ALA A 353 15.48 -22.78 -7.68
C ALA A 353 15.14 -21.43 -8.35
N ASP A 354 14.02 -20.79 -8.02
CA ASP A 354 13.68 -19.46 -8.52
C ASP A 354 14.71 -18.42 -8.08
N ILE A 355 15.12 -18.48 -6.81
CA ILE A 355 16.12 -17.57 -6.25
C ILE A 355 17.50 -17.78 -6.89
N SER A 356 17.91 -19.03 -7.09
CA SER A 356 19.16 -19.36 -7.79
C SER A 356 19.14 -18.85 -9.24
N ARG A 357 18.05 -19.11 -9.97
CA ARG A 357 17.87 -18.65 -11.35
C ARG A 357 17.89 -17.12 -11.47
N LEU A 358 17.27 -16.41 -10.51
CA LEU A 358 17.33 -14.95 -10.45
C LEU A 358 18.78 -14.47 -10.28
N GLY A 359 19.54 -15.09 -9.37
CA GLY A 359 20.94 -14.76 -9.13
C GLY A 359 21.81 -14.98 -10.36
N GLU A 360 21.69 -16.14 -11.01
CA GLU A 360 22.42 -16.49 -12.23
C GLU A 360 22.10 -15.50 -13.36
N ALA A 361 20.82 -15.20 -13.57
CA ALA A 361 20.39 -14.25 -14.61
C ALA A 361 20.98 -12.85 -14.38
N LEU A 362 20.88 -12.32 -13.16
CA LEU A 362 21.43 -11.00 -12.84
C LEU A 362 22.96 -10.95 -13.00
N MET A 363 23.68 -11.96 -12.46
CA MET A 363 25.14 -12.02 -12.54
C MET A 363 25.67 -12.22 -13.98
N SER A 364 24.85 -12.75 -14.89
CA SER A 364 25.20 -12.88 -16.31
C SER A 364 25.13 -11.57 -17.09
N ILE A 365 24.47 -10.53 -16.55
CA ILE A 365 24.34 -9.23 -17.23
C ILE A 365 25.69 -8.51 -17.19
N PRO A 366 26.32 -8.22 -18.34
CA PRO A 366 27.62 -7.57 -18.36
C PRO A 366 27.51 -6.13 -17.83
N ARG A 367 28.48 -5.73 -16.99
CA ARG A 367 28.55 -4.35 -16.52
C ARG A 367 28.89 -3.42 -17.69
N ARG A 368 28.19 -2.28 -17.76
CA ARG A 368 28.45 -1.17 -18.69
C ARG A 368 29.00 0.03 -17.95
N ARG A 369 29.44 1.04 -18.69
CA ARG A 369 29.84 2.33 -18.12
C ARG A 369 28.60 2.97 -17.46
N ALA A 370 28.73 3.37 -16.21
CA ALA A 370 27.70 4.13 -15.52
C ALA A 370 27.45 5.47 -16.25
N GLU A 371 26.19 5.87 -16.32
CA GLU A 371 25.82 7.17 -16.84
C GLU A 371 25.64 8.14 -15.65
N ASP A 372 26.37 9.24 -15.66
CA ASP A 372 26.22 10.34 -14.70
C ASP A 372 25.00 11.19 -15.09
N ILE A 373 23.81 10.76 -14.68
CA ILE A 373 22.56 11.48 -14.90
C ILE A 373 22.16 12.18 -13.60
N ILE A 374 21.90 13.48 -13.69
CA ILE A 374 21.31 14.23 -12.59
C ILE A 374 19.81 13.91 -12.59
N LEU A 375 19.36 13.18 -11.56
CA LEU A 375 17.95 12.83 -11.39
C LEU A 375 17.13 14.11 -11.15
N PRO A 376 16.03 14.32 -11.87
CA PRO A 376 15.14 15.42 -11.54
C PRO A 376 14.47 15.09 -10.19
N LEU A 377 14.64 16.00 -9.24
CA LEU A 377 13.93 15.92 -7.97
C LEU A 377 12.79 16.94 -8.01
N PRO A 378 11.56 16.55 -7.68
CA PRO A 378 10.49 17.51 -7.54
C PRO A 378 10.83 18.41 -6.36
N GLY A 379 10.56 19.68 -6.51
CA GLY A 379 10.74 20.66 -5.45
C GLY A 379 9.71 20.49 -4.32
N ARG A 380 9.48 21.57 -3.60
CA ARG A 380 8.32 21.69 -2.70
C ARG A 380 7.29 22.59 -3.38
N PRO A 381 6.40 22.04 -4.22
CA PRO A 381 5.42 22.83 -4.97
C PRO A 381 4.54 23.64 -4.02
N ARG A 382 4.20 24.85 -4.43
CA ARG A 382 3.29 25.69 -3.67
C ARG A 382 1.85 25.23 -3.88
N ALA A 383 1.11 24.95 -2.81
CA ALA A 383 -0.33 24.75 -2.89
C ALA A 383 -1.05 26.07 -3.22
N ALA A 384 -1.86 26.07 -4.25
CA ALA A 384 -2.73 27.19 -4.65
C ALA A 384 -4.15 27.02 -4.10
N MET A 385 -4.58 25.79 -3.88
CA MET A 385 -5.89 25.45 -3.33
C MET A 385 -5.82 24.14 -2.55
N ARG A 386 -6.90 23.83 -1.83
CA ARG A 386 -7.00 22.55 -1.10
C ARG A 386 -7.15 21.39 -2.09
N ILE A 387 -6.71 20.20 -1.69
CA ILE A 387 -6.80 18.98 -2.51
C ILE A 387 -8.24 18.76 -2.98
N ARG A 388 -9.22 18.87 -2.07
CA ARG A 388 -10.64 18.71 -2.40
C ARG A 388 -11.10 19.70 -3.47
N ASP A 389 -10.76 20.97 -3.30
CA ASP A 389 -11.21 22.03 -4.19
C ASP A 389 -10.65 21.81 -5.61
N ALA A 390 -9.39 21.40 -5.72
CA ALA A 390 -8.77 21.11 -7.01
C ALA A 390 -9.41 19.88 -7.69
N VAL A 391 -9.60 18.79 -6.94
CA VAL A 391 -10.20 17.55 -7.47
C VAL A 391 -11.66 17.72 -7.90
N MET A 392 -12.41 18.59 -7.22
CA MET A 392 -13.81 18.86 -7.50
C MET A 392 -14.05 20.02 -8.46
N SER A 393 -12.98 20.70 -8.91
CA SER A 393 -13.08 21.78 -9.89
C SER A 393 -13.29 21.25 -11.30
N PRO A 394 -13.94 22.03 -12.19
CA PRO A 394 -13.87 21.78 -13.62
C PRO A 394 -12.41 21.65 -14.06
N ALA A 395 -12.11 20.64 -14.86
CA ALA A 395 -10.74 20.30 -15.20
C ALA A 395 -10.58 20.03 -16.71
N GLU A 396 -9.36 20.09 -17.19
CA GLU A 396 -8.98 19.77 -18.56
C GLU A 396 -7.66 19.01 -18.61
N ARG A 397 -7.49 18.18 -19.63
CA ARG A 397 -6.25 17.47 -19.88
C ARG A 397 -5.39 18.28 -20.81
N ILE A 398 -4.14 18.51 -20.43
CA ILE A 398 -3.15 19.25 -21.24
C ILE A 398 -1.83 18.46 -21.34
N PRO A 399 -1.03 18.70 -22.40
CA PRO A 399 0.35 18.24 -22.46
C PRO A 399 1.16 18.81 -21.29
N VAL A 400 2.12 18.04 -20.75
CA VAL A 400 2.90 18.46 -19.56
C VAL A 400 3.75 19.69 -19.84
N GLU A 401 4.22 19.90 -21.08
CA GLU A 401 4.99 21.06 -21.50
C GLU A 401 4.21 22.39 -21.38
N LYS A 402 2.88 22.30 -21.35
CA LYS A 402 1.97 23.46 -21.19
C LYS A 402 1.45 23.60 -19.75
N ALA A 403 1.93 22.75 -18.84
CA ALA A 403 1.37 22.66 -17.49
C ALA A 403 2.04 23.64 -16.49
N VAL A 404 3.18 24.24 -16.81
CA VAL A 404 3.87 25.17 -15.90
C VAL A 404 2.94 26.32 -15.51
N GLY A 405 2.82 26.57 -14.20
CA GLY A 405 1.95 27.60 -13.62
C GLY A 405 0.50 27.18 -13.42
N ARG A 406 0.06 26.05 -14.01
CA ARG A 406 -1.30 25.52 -13.84
C ARG A 406 -1.42 24.75 -12.53
N VAL A 407 -2.64 24.67 -12.01
CA VAL A 407 -2.94 23.93 -10.77
C VAL A 407 -3.35 22.50 -11.13
N LEU A 408 -2.66 21.51 -10.54
CA LEU A 408 -2.96 20.11 -10.75
C LEU A 408 -4.33 19.75 -10.14
N ALA A 409 -5.18 19.04 -10.91
CA ALA A 409 -6.47 18.50 -10.47
C ALA A 409 -6.47 16.97 -10.40
N ASP A 410 -5.49 16.30 -11.02
CA ASP A 410 -5.39 14.84 -11.06
C ASP A 410 -4.85 14.27 -9.74
N THR A 411 -5.44 13.17 -9.27
CA THR A 411 -4.94 12.41 -8.11
C THR A 411 -3.95 11.31 -8.49
N SER A 412 -3.71 11.10 -9.79
CA SER A 412 -2.99 9.94 -10.31
C SER A 412 -1.70 10.27 -11.07
N VAL A 413 -1.28 11.54 -11.11
CA VAL A 413 -0.01 11.92 -11.73
C VAL A 413 1.14 11.63 -10.78
N GLY A 414 1.83 10.56 -11.03
CA GLY A 414 2.90 10.09 -10.14
C GLY A 414 3.98 9.32 -10.84
N CYS A 415 5.10 9.13 -10.14
CA CYS A 415 6.04 8.10 -10.50
C CYS A 415 5.32 6.74 -10.51
N PRO A 416 5.54 5.85 -11.46
CA PRO A 416 5.18 4.48 -11.24
C PRO A 416 5.83 3.99 -9.93
N PRO A 417 5.14 3.23 -9.08
CA PRO A 417 3.83 2.66 -9.28
C PRO A 417 2.65 3.48 -8.77
N ALA A 418 2.78 4.63 -8.17
CA ALA A 418 1.69 5.53 -7.78
C ALA A 418 2.07 6.56 -6.68
N VAL A 419 3.33 6.96 -6.62
CA VAL A 419 3.80 8.04 -5.74
C VAL A 419 3.64 9.38 -6.48
N PRO A 420 2.87 10.34 -5.95
CA PRO A 420 2.57 11.57 -6.68
C PRO A 420 3.81 12.48 -6.85
N ILE A 421 4.17 12.85 -8.08
CA ILE A 421 5.17 13.88 -8.39
C ILE A 421 4.67 15.25 -7.96
N ALA A 422 3.44 15.58 -8.35
CA ALA A 422 2.69 16.71 -7.85
C ALA A 422 1.35 16.22 -7.30
N VAL A 423 0.76 16.96 -6.38
CA VAL A 423 -0.52 16.63 -5.74
C VAL A 423 -1.57 17.63 -6.18
N SER A 424 -2.82 17.17 -6.27
CA SER A 424 -3.95 18.04 -6.58
C SER A 424 -3.97 19.29 -5.68
N GLY A 425 -4.12 20.44 -6.31
CA GLY A 425 -4.06 21.76 -5.64
C GLY A 425 -2.68 22.42 -5.65
N GLU A 426 -1.62 21.69 -6.00
CA GLU A 426 -0.27 22.26 -6.17
C GLU A 426 -0.13 22.91 -7.55
N ILE A 427 0.65 24.00 -7.60
CA ILE A 427 1.08 24.62 -8.84
C ILE A 427 2.18 23.76 -9.45
N ILE A 428 2.01 23.38 -10.70
CA ILE A 428 3.02 22.64 -11.47
C ILE A 428 4.14 23.60 -11.81
N ASP A 429 5.32 23.33 -11.30
CA ASP A 429 6.53 24.09 -11.61
C ASP A 429 7.39 23.37 -12.69
N GLU A 430 8.47 24.02 -13.13
CA GLU A 430 9.38 23.44 -14.11
C GLU A 430 10.06 22.15 -13.61
N ASN A 431 10.26 22.00 -12.29
CA ASN A 431 10.81 20.77 -11.72
C ASN A 431 9.83 19.61 -11.85
N ALA A 432 8.55 19.86 -11.58
CA ALA A 432 7.50 18.87 -11.75
C ALA A 432 7.40 18.42 -13.22
N VAL A 433 7.47 19.35 -14.18
CA VAL A 433 7.45 19.03 -15.62
C VAL A 433 8.66 18.16 -15.99
N ARG A 434 9.88 18.52 -15.56
CA ARG A 434 11.07 17.67 -15.77
C ARG A 434 10.92 16.27 -15.20
N CYS A 435 10.27 16.13 -14.03
CA CYS A 435 9.98 14.84 -13.46
C CYS A 435 8.95 14.09 -14.30
N PHE A 436 7.88 14.75 -14.76
CA PHE A 436 6.89 14.13 -15.65
C PHE A 436 7.52 13.55 -16.91
N GLU A 437 8.34 14.36 -17.60
CA GLU A 437 9.08 13.94 -18.79
C GLU A 437 10.01 12.76 -18.51
N TYR A 438 10.75 12.83 -17.39
CA TYR A 438 11.69 11.77 -16.97
C TYR A 438 11.00 10.42 -16.75
N TYR A 439 9.80 10.42 -16.15
CA TYR A 439 9.00 9.23 -15.95
C TYR A 439 8.03 8.91 -17.11
N GLY A 440 8.16 9.60 -18.25
CA GLY A 440 7.39 9.34 -19.47
C GLY A 440 5.92 9.77 -19.38
N ILE A 441 5.59 10.72 -18.49
CA ILE A 441 4.24 11.26 -18.34
C ILE A 441 4.06 12.40 -19.37
N GLY A 442 3.26 12.15 -20.41
CA GLY A 442 3.08 13.12 -21.49
C GLY A 442 1.90 14.10 -21.32
N SER A 443 1.00 13.86 -20.34
CA SER A 443 -0.15 14.74 -20.09
C SER A 443 -0.60 14.68 -18.64
N CYS A 444 -1.21 15.77 -18.16
CA CYS A 444 -1.82 15.83 -16.84
C CYS A 444 -3.19 16.52 -16.90
N ILE A 445 -3.98 16.41 -15.83
CA ILE A 445 -5.26 17.07 -15.67
C ILE A 445 -5.06 18.27 -14.74
N VAL A 446 -5.45 19.45 -15.20
CA VAL A 446 -5.34 20.71 -14.46
C VAL A 446 -6.71 21.35 -14.29
N THR A 447 -6.89 22.20 -13.29
CA THR A 447 -8.11 22.98 -13.13
C THR A 447 -8.29 23.90 -14.34
N LYS A 448 -9.53 24.04 -14.85
CA LYS A 448 -9.81 25.04 -15.88
C LYS A 448 -9.60 26.45 -15.33
N GLU A 449 -9.02 27.32 -16.14
CA GLU A 449 -9.08 28.75 -15.87
C GLU A 449 -10.55 29.18 -16.02
N ILE A 450 -11.07 29.81 -14.99
CA ILE A 450 -12.41 30.40 -15.06
C ILE A 450 -12.17 31.78 -15.69
N ASP A 451 -12.60 31.92 -16.95
CA ASP A 451 -12.66 33.25 -17.57
C ASP A 451 -13.55 34.13 -16.68
N GLY A 452 -12.91 35.13 -16.02
CA GLY A 452 -13.54 36.05 -15.10
C GLY A 452 -14.42 37.08 -15.83
#